data_97bd20df5dc539dc9233b64de2011368
#
_entry.id   97bd20df5dc539dc9233b64de2011368
#
_cell.length_a   1.000
_cell.length_b   1.000
_cell.length_c   1.000
_cell.angle_alpha   90.00
_cell.angle_beta   90.00
_cell.angle_gamma   90.00
#
_symmetry.space_group_name_H-M   'P 1'
#
loop_
_entity.id
_entity.type
_entity.pdbx_description
1 polymer ?
#
loop_
_entity_poly.entity_id
_entity_poly.type
_entity_poly.pdbx_seq_one_letter_code
_entity_poly.pdbx_strand_id
1 'polypeptide(L)'
;MKKNKKNILITRTINKESPFWQLSNDGHKVIAQSFVDIIPKTIHKIPLANVYFYYSKNAAKYFLSAANVLQYDLSKSEHAAMGSGTAQMLESLGIKTNFVGVDKPKSIAQSLINKYADTSICFVRADQSTQSIQKFWKNEYSEVIAYSVNPRSIKIQEEIHTIIATSPMNLISALKCCNVKNIKRIICIGPTTYNAAANISDVDIIMADKANEESMLEAYIRTSKR
;
A
#
# COMPACT_ATOMS: atom_id res chain seq x y z
N MET A 1 3.35 28.26 25.75
CA MET A 1 2.44 27.13 26.02
C MET A 1 3.22 25.83 25.79
N LYS A 2 3.34 24.97 26.81
CA LYS A 2 3.95 23.62 26.62
C LYS A 2 3.04 22.83 25.67
N LYS A 3 3.52 22.51 24.45
CA LYS A 3 2.82 21.59 23.55
C LYS A 3 2.63 20.26 24.29
N ASN A 4 1.39 19.78 24.45
CA ASN A 4 1.12 18.48 25.05
C ASN A 4 1.81 17.39 24.21
N LYS A 5 2.79 16.74 24.81
CA LYS A 5 3.53 15.64 24.19
C LYS A 5 2.59 14.48 23.92
N LYS A 6 2.46 14.06 22.64
CA LYS A 6 1.60 12.95 22.21
C LYS A 6 2.45 11.81 21.69
N ASN A 7 2.00 10.58 21.88
CA ASN A 7 2.58 9.41 21.24
C ASN A 7 1.82 9.14 19.95
N ILE A 8 2.54 9.12 18.83
CA ILE A 8 2.02 8.99 17.48
C ILE A 8 2.55 7.69 16.88
N LEU A 9 1.65 6.80 16.49
CA LEU A 9 1.99 5.54 15.85
C LEU A 9 1.81 5.66 14.35
N ILE A 10 2.88 5.44 13.59
CA ILE A 10 2.85 5.32 12.13
C ILE A 10 2.89 3.84 11.80
N THR A 11 1.87 3.34 11.08
CA THR A 11 1.71 1.89 10.84
C THR A 11 2.59 1.37 9.69
N ARG A 12 3.82 1.84 9.60
CA ARG A 12 4.88 1.36 8.70
C ARG A 12 6.24 1.78 9.24
N THR A 13 7.29 1.13 8.80
CA THR A 13 8.64 1.65 8.99
C THR A 13 8.83 2.89 8.12
N ILE A 14 9.57 3.89 8.62
CA ILE A 14 9.92 5.11 7.91
C ILE A 14 11.43 5.21 7.75
N ASN A 15 11.89 5.78 6.65
CA ASN A 15 13.31 6.07 6.40
C ASN A 15 13.71 7.42 7.02
N LYS A 16 15.00 7.78 6.92
CA LYS A 16 15.55 9.03 7.49
C LYS A 16 14.98 10.29 6.83
N GLU A 17 14.47 10.17 5.61
CA GLU A 17 13.94 11.29 4.79
C GLU A 17 12.43 11.48 4.99
N SER A 18 11.78 10.63 5.77
CA SER A 18 10.34 10.71 6.00
C SER A 18 9.95 12.05 6.64
N PRO A 19 8.95 12.76 6.09
CA PRO A 19 8.47 14.02 6.66
C PRO A 19 7.90 13.87 8.07
N PHE A 20 7.53 12.66 8.47
CA PHE A 20 7.01 12.40 9.82
C PHE A 20 8.01 12.68 10.95
N TRP A 21 9.32 12.75 10.67
CA TRP A 21 10.30 13.14 11.68
C TRP A 21 10.11 14.57 12.19
N GLN A 22 9.41 15.42 11.43
CA GLN A 22 8.99 16.74 11.91
C GLN A 22 8.18 16.63 13.20
N LEU A 23 7.36 15.60 13.36
CA LEU A 23 6.57 15.38 14.57
C LEU A 23 7.47 15.16 15.82
N SER A 24 8.61 14.51 15.67
CA SER A 24 9.61 14.38 16.73
C SER A 24 10.24 15.72 17.07
N ASN A 25 10.56 16.54 16.08
CA ASN A 25 11.10 17.90 16.27
C ASN A 25 10.07 18.81 16.98
N ASP A 26 8.78 18.57 16.75
CA ASP A 26 7.68 19.25 17.47
C ASP A 26 7.45 18.73 18.90
N GLY A 27 8.26 17.79 19.37
CA GLY A 27 8.25 17.26 20.74
C GLY A 27 7.32 16.06 20.96
N HIS A 28 6.75 15.47 19.90
CA HIS A 28 5.96 14.23 19.98
C HIS A 28 6.87 13.00 20.03
N LYS A 29 6.38 11.90 20.62
CA LYS A 29 7.04 10.59 20.51
C LYS A 29 6.48 9.88 19.27
N VAL A 30 7.32 9.68 18.26
CA VAL A 30 6.98 8.97 17.02
C VAL A 30 7.41 7.51 17.13
N ILE A 31 6.47 6.61 16.93
CA ILE A 31 6.68 5.16 16.86
C ILE A 31 6.32 4.73 15.43
N ALA A 32 7.29 4.24 14.68
CA ALA A 32 7.10 3.83 13.28
C ALA A 32 7.31 2.32 13.16
N GLN A 33 6.21 1.59 13.02
CA GLN A 33 6.21 0.14 13.09
C GLN A 33 5.20 -0.48 12.11
N SER A 34 5.64 -1.47 11.32
CA SER A 34 4.72 -2.28 10.50
C SER A 34 4.08 -3.38 11.34
N PHE A 35 2.78 -3.56 11.19
CA PHE A 35 1.97 -4.60 11.85
C PHE A 35 1.59 -5.74 10.90
N VAL A 36 2.29 -5.83 9.78
CA VAL A 36 2.13 -6.92 8.82
C VAL A 36 3.49 -7.42 8.37
N ASP A 37 3.57 -8.72 8.14
CA ASP A 37 4.67 -9.36 7.43
C ASP A 37 4.28 -9.58 5.98
N ILE A 38 5.20 -9.25 5.10
CA ILE A 38 5.05 -9.50 3.66
C ILE A 38 5.84 -10.76 3.34
N ILE A 39 5.14 -11.82 2.97
CA ILE A 39 5.72 -13.14 2.76
C ILE A 39 5.69 -13.47 1.27
N PRO A 40 6.85 -13.56 0.60
CA PRO A 40 6.92 -14.00 -0.79
C PRO A 40 6.27 -15.38 -0.97
N LYS A 41 5.56 -15.58 -2.07
CA LYS A 41 5.06 -16.90 -2.46
C LYS A 41 6.04 -17.54 -3.45
N THR A 42 6.22 -18.84 -3.34
CA THR A 42 6.98 -19.59 -4.34
C THR A 42 6.20 -19.62 -5.65
N ILE A 43 6.82 -19.15 -6.71
CA ILE A 43 6.26 -19.17 -8.07
C ILE A 43 7.00 -20.27 -8.82
N HIS A 44 6.31 -21.37 -9.11
CA HIS A 44 6.89 -22.53 -9.79
C HIS A 44 6.83 -22.40 -11.31
N LYS A 45 5.87 -21.63 -11.84
CA LYS A 45 5.67 -21.41 -13.26
C LYS A 45 5.12 -20.01 -13.50
N ILE A 46 5.65 -19.33 -14.49
CA ILE A 46 5.14 -18.05 -14.98
C ILE A 46 4.23 -18.30 -16.18
N PRO A 47 2.97 -17.87 -16.14
CA PRO A 47 2.08 -17.95 -17.29
C PRO A 47 2.63 -17.14 -18.47
N LEU A 48 2.58 -17.69 -19.67
CA LEU A 48 2.90 -16.93 -20.87
C LEU A 48 1.86 -15.83 -21.08
N ALA A 49 2.31 -14.58 -21.15
CA ALA A 49 1.46 -13.42 -21.39
C ALA A 49 2.21 -12.33 -22.16
N ASN A 50 1.48 -11.61 -23.00
CA ASN A 50 2.02 -10.43 -23.68
C ASN A 50 2.15 -9.24 -22.75
N VAL A 51 1.31 -9.18 -21.69
CA VAL A 51 1.29 -8.09 -20.72
C VAL A 51 1.28 -8.64 -19.30
N TYR A 52 2.16 -8.12 -18.44
CA TYR A 52 2.12 -8.36 -16.99
C TYR A 52 1.67 -7.10 -16.29
N PHE A 53 0.52 -7.15 -15.61
CA PHE A 53 -0.02 -6.05 -14.83
C PHE A 53 0.30 -6.23 -13.34
N TYR A 54 1.02 -5.27 -12.75
CA TYR A 54 1.46 -5.31 -11.37
C TYR A 54 0.60 -4.44 -10.47
N TYR A 55 -0.07 -5.04 -9.49
CA TYR A 55 -0.92 -4.34 -8.54
C TYR A 55 -0.16 -3.51 -7.51
N SER A 56 1.12 -3.82 -7.27
CA SER A 56 1.92 -3.15 -6.24
C SER A 56 3.42 -3.29 -6.47
N LYS A 57 4.20 -2.45 -5.77
CA LYS A 57 5.68 -2.55 -5.73
C LYS A 57 6.17 -3.94 -5.33
N ASN A 58 5.52 -4.54 -4.32
CA ASN A 58 5.89 -5.89 -3.84
C ASN A 58 5.54 -6.97 -4.86
N ALA A 59 4.40 -6.84 -5.56
CA ALA A 59 4.04 -7.76 -6.63
C ALA A 59 5.10 -7.74 -7.74
N ALA A 60 5.52 -6.56 -8.19
CA ALA A 60 6.60 -6.42 -9.16
C ALA A 60 7.91 -7.02 -8.65
N LYS A 61 8.35 -6.63 -7.45
CA LYS A 61 9.60 -7.10 -6.86
C LYS A 61 9.69 -8.63 -6.79
N TYR A 62 8.68 -9.28 -6.21
CA TYR A 62 8.72 -10.73 -5.99
C TYR A 62 8.50 -11.53 -7.27
N PHE A 63 7.66 -11.04 -8.17
CA PHE A 63 7.49 -11.67 -9.48
C PHE A 63 8.78 -11.62 -10.31
N LEU A 64 9.41 -10.46 -10.42
CA LEU A 64 10.66 -10.30 -11.18
C LEU A 64 11.81 -11.09 -10.57
N SER A 65 11.87 -11.16 -9.24
CA SER A 65 12.84 -12.04 -8.55
C SER A 65 12.61 -13.52 -8.93
N ALA A 66 11.36 -13.97 -8.96
CA ALA A 66 11.04 -15.34 -9.36
C ALA A 66 11.30 -15.59 -10.85
N ALA A 67 11.00 -14.63 -11.73
CA ALA A 67 11.30 -14.71 -13.14
C ALA A 67 12.80 -14.88 -13.40
N ASN A 68 13.62 -14.13 -12.66
CA ASN A 68 15.08 -14.25 -12.72
C ASN A 68 15.56 -15.65 -12.26
N VAL A 69 15.04 -16.16 -11.14
CA VAL A 69 15.39 -17.51 -10.63
C VAL A 69 14.98 -18.60 -11.62
N LEU A 70 13.83 -18.46 -12.26
CA LEU A 70 13.31 -19.39 -13.26
C LEU A 70 13.94 -19.20 -14.65
N GLN A 71 14.85 -18.22 -14.81
CA GLN A 71 15.44 -17.83 -16.10
C GLN A 71 14.38 -17.56 -17.18
N TYR A 72 13.24 -16.99 -16.75
CA TYR A 72 12.12 -16.69 -17.62
C TYR A 72 12.35 -15.38 -18.38
N ASP A 73 12.32 -15.43 -19.71
CA ASP A 73 12.53 -14.26 -20.57
C ASP A 73 11.27 -13.39 -20.64
N LEU A 74 11.38 -12.19 -20.11
CA LEU A 74 10.33 -11.16 -20.12
C LEU A 74 10.55 -10.09 -21.21
N SER A 75 11.60 -10.21 -22.04
CA SER A 75 12.01 -9.16 -23.01
C SER A 75 10.96 -8.86 -24.08
N LYS A 76 10.10 -9.83 -24.38
CA LYS A 76 9.03 -9.71 -25.38
C LYS A 76 7.69 -9.29 -24.78
N SER A 77 7.62 -9.08 -23.48
CA SER A 77 6.39 -8.74 -22.79
C SER A 77 6.33 -7.24 -22.45
N GLU A 78 5.13 -6.69 -22.43
CA GLU A 78 4.88 -5.35 -21.92
C GLU A 78 4.58 -5.39 -20.40
N HIS A 79 4.92 -4.31 -19.72
CA HIS A 79 4.73 -4.20 -18.27
C HIS A 79 3.81 -3.03 -17.93
N ALA A 80 2.77 -3.34 -17.17
CA ALA A 80 1.72 -2.41 -16.77
C ALA A 80 1.68 -2.28 -15.25
N ALA A 81 1.63 -1.06 -14.74
CA ALA A 81 1.63 -0.75 -13.31
C ALA A 81 0.28 -0.19 -12.85
N MET A 82 -0.19 -0.60 -11.68
CA MET A 82 -1.39 -0.05 -11.03
C MET A 82 -1.29 1.45 -10.77
N GLY A 83 -0.08 1.98 -10.56
CA GLY A 83 0.16 3.40 -10.31
C GLY A 83 1.63 3.76 -10.36
N SER A 84 1.94 5.07 -10.26
CA SER A 84 3.28 5.63 -10.41
C SER A 84 4.33 4.99 -9.50
N GLY A 85 4.01 4.71 -8.25
CA GLY A 85 4.94 4.06 -7.34
C GLY A 85 5.33 2.64 -7.76
N THR A 86 4.42 1.90 -8.42
CA THR A 86 4.72 0.57 -8.97
C THR A 86 5.57 0.71 -10.24
N ALA A 87 5.28 1.71 -11.08
CA ALA A 87 6.07 2.02 -12.26
C ALA A 87 7.53 2.36 -11.89
N GLN A 88 7.73 3.24 -10.92
CA GLN A 88 9.08 3.58 -10.41
C GLN A 88 9.84 2.34 -9.89
N MET A 89 9.15 1.40 -9.25
CA MET A 89 9.76 0.14 -8.82
C MET A 89 10.21 -0.70 -10.04
N LEU A 90 9.39 -0.83 -11.07
CA LEU A 90 9.74 -1.54 -12.31
C LEU A 90 10.97 -0.90 -12.96
N GLU A 91 10.97 0.41 -13.12
CA GLU A 91 12.08 1.18 -13.70
C GLU A 91 13.37 1.03 -12.89
N SER A 92 13.29 1.05 -11.56
CA SER A 92 14.46 0.83 -10.70
C SER A 92 15.06 -0.58 -10.83
N LEU A 93 14.29 -1.53 -11.35
CA LEU A 93 14.71 -2.90 -11.68
C LEU A 93 15.05 -3.08 -13.17
N GLY A 94 15.17 -1.99 -13.93
CA GLY A 94 15.51 -2.01 -15.36
C GLY A 94 14.37 -2.42 -16.29
N ILE A 95 13.13 -2.46 -15.79
CA ILE A 95 11.96 -2.85 -16.58
C ILE A 95 11.22 -1.61 -17.06
N LYS A 96 11.10 -1.44 -18.37
CA LYS A 96 10.32 -0.37 -18.99
C LYS A 96 8.83 -0.56 -18.69
N THR A 97 8.19 0.48 -18.15
CA THR A 97 6.74 0.47 -17.92
C THR A 97 6.00 1.01 -19.14
N ASN A 98 5.13 0.19 -19.73
CA ASN A 98 4.37 0.52 -20.94
C ASN A 98 2.99 1.12 -20.64
N PHE A 99 2.48 0.91 -19.43
CA PHE A 99 1.21 1.46 -18.96
C PHE A 99 1.31 1.78 -17.46
N VAL A 100 0.84 2.96 -17.08
CA VAL A 100 0.74 3.39 -15.68
C VAL A 100 -0.69 3.80 -15.39
N GLY A 101 -1.31 3.14 -14.43
CA GLY A 101 -2.65 3.49 -13.98
C GLY A 101 -2.67 4.86 -13.31
N VAL A 102 -3.68 5.64 -13.66
CA VAL A 102 -3.96 6.95 -13.08
C VAL A 102 -5.42 6.96 -12.65
N ASP A 103 -5.69 7.57 -11.47
CA ASP A 103 -7.05 7.73 -10.97
C ASP A 103 -7.65 6.45 -10.32
N LYS A 104 -8.96 6.27 -10.37
CA LYS A 104 -9.71 5.21 -9.68
C LYS A 104 -9.61 3.88 -10.44
N PRO A 105 -9.75 2.72 -9.76
CA PRO A 105 -9.63 1.41 -10.38
C PRO A 105 -10.51 1.21 -11.63
N LYS A 106 -11.72 1.77 -11.65
CA LYS A 106 -12.60 1.67 -12.82
C LYS A 106 -12.01 2.36 -14.05
N SER A 107 -11.46 3.57 -13.88
CA SER A 107 -10.82 4.33 -14.97
C SER A 107 -9.56 3.63 -15.46
N ILE A 108 -8.76 3.08 -14.52
CA ILE A 108 -7.56 2.29 -14.85
C ILE A 108 -7.95 1.05 -15.66
N ALA A 109 -8.97 0.33 -15.22
CA ALA A 109 -9.46 -0.86 -15.93
C ALA A 109 -9.91 -0.52 -17.34
N GLN A 110 -10.67 0.57 -17.52
CA GLN A 110 -11.12 0.99 -18.86
C GLN A 110 -9.95 1.35 -19.77
N SER A 111 -8.97 2.10 -19.27
CA SER A 111 -7.78 2.47 -20.04
C SER A 111 -6.92 1.23 -20.38
N LEU A 112 -6.83 0.29 -19.46
CA LEU A 112 -6.10 -0.98 -19.68
C LEU A 112 -6.81 -1.84 -20.73
N ILE A 113 -8.15 -1.94 -20.67
CA ILE A 113 -8.96 -2.64 -21.66
C ILE A 113 -8.80 -2.00 -23.04
N ASN A 114 -8.91 -0.69 -23.15
CA ASN A 114 -8.75 0.02 -24.41
C ASN A 114 -7.39 -0.23 -25.07
N LYS A 115 -6.35 -0.45 -24.28
CA LYS A 115 -5.00 -0.71 -24.80
C LYS A 115 -4.72 -2.19 -25.08
N TYR A 116 -5.29 -3.11 -24.28
CA TYR A 116 -4.85 -4.50 -24.23
C TYR A 116 -5.98 -5.54 -24.34
N ALA A 117 -7.18 -5.15 -24.81
CA ALA A 117 -8.33 -6.07 -24.87
C ALA A 117 -8.05 -7.36 -25.65
N ASP A 118 -7.29 -7.25 -26.73
CA ASP A 118 -7.01 -8.36 -27.65
C ASP A 118 -5.65 -9.06 -27.38
N THR A 119 -5.08 -8.81 -26.19
CA THR A 119 -3.78 -9.39 -25.82
C THR A 119 -3.90 -10.26 -24.57
N SER A 120 -3.06 -11.28 -24.46
CA SER A 120 -2.98 -12.08 -23.24
C SER A 120 -2.39 -11.26 -22.10
N ILE A 121 -3.08 -11.22 -20.95
CA ILE A 121 -2.67 -10.49 -19.77
C ILE A 121 -2.50 -11.42 -18.57
N CYS A 122 -1.47 -11.15 -17.76
CA CYS A 122 -1.26 -11.78 -16.47
C CYS A 122 -1.30 -10.74 -15.35
N PHE A 123 -2.20 -10.90 -14.40
CA PHE A 123 -2.29 -10.05 -13.21
C PHE A 123 -1.38 -10.57 -12.10
N VAL A 124 -0.40 -9.76 -11.70
CA VAL A 124 0.53 -10.06 -10.61
C VAL A 124 0.11 -9.32 -9.36
N ARG A 125 -0.25 -10.05 -8.31
CA ARG A 125 -0.93 -9.49 -7.15
C ARG A 125 -0.54 -10.14 -5.82
N ALA A 126 -1.02 -9.56 -4.73
CA ALA A 126 -1.04 -10.20 -3.42
C ALA A 126 -2.17 -11.24 -3.35
N ASP A 127 -2.04 -12.20 -2.43
CA ASP A 127 -3.07 -13.17 -2.09
C ASP A 127 -4.40 -12.46 -1.69
N GLN A 128 -4.30 -11.47 -0.79
CA GLN A 128 -5.44 -10.69 -0.28
C GLN A 128 -5.82 -9.49 -1.18
N SER A 129 -5.48 -9.54 -2.47
CA SER A 129 -5.86 -8.46 -3.40
C SER A 129 -7.39 -8.36 -3.56
N THR A 130 -7.91 -7.13 -3.59
CA THR A 130 -9.32 -6.87 -3.91
C THR A 130 -9.67 -7.12 -5.38
N GLN A 131 -8.66 -7.41 -6.21
CA GLN A 131 -8.82 -7.66 -7.65
C GLN A 131 -9.59 -6.54 -8.36
N SER A 132 -9.29 -5.29 -7.98
CA SER A 132 -10.09 -4.12 -8.35
C SER A 132 -10.11 -3.82 -9.85
N ILE A 133 -9.12 -4.30 -10.63
CA ILE A 133 -9.07 -4.18 -12.09
C ILE A 133 -9.76 -5.38 -12.74
N GLN A 134 -9.50 -6.61 -12.25
CA GLN A 134 -10.04 -7.85 -12.79
C GLN A 134 -11.57 -7.89 -12.77
N LYS A 135 -12.22 -7.20 -11.81
CA LYS A 135 -13.69 -7.06 -11.75
C LYS A 135 -14.30 -6.44 -13.01
N PHE A 136 -13.53 -5.69 -13.76
CA PHE A 136 -13.96 -5.02 -14.99
C PHE A 136 -13.41 -5.71 -16.24
N TRP A 137 -12.45 -6.64 -16.08
CA TRP A 137 -11.86 -7.39 -17.19
C TRP A 137 -12.75 -8.55 -17.58
N LYS A 138 -13.21 -8.59 -18.84
CA LYS A 138 -14.17 -9.59 -19.31
C LYS A 138 -13.53 -10.73 -20.08
N ASN A 139 -12.32 -10.53 -20.59
CA ASN A 139 -11.60 -11.53 -21.38
C ASN A 139 -10.85 -12.49 -20.44
N GLU A 140 -10.39 -13.59 -21.00
CA GLU A 140 -9.53 -14.52 -20.28
C GLU A 140 -8.24 -13.82 -19.80
N TYR A 141 -7.78 -14.21 -18.62
CA TYR A 141 -6.53 -13.74 -18.07
C TYR A 141 -5.87 -14.85 -17.25
N SER A 142 -4.58 -14.72 -17.05
CA SER A 142 -3.85 -15.49 -16.06
C SER A 142 -3.52 -14.61 -14.84
N GLU A 143 -3.15 -15.26 -13.74
CA GLU A 143 -2.72 -14.52 -12.55
C GLU A 143 -1.57 -15.23 -11.83
N VAL A 144 -0.77 -14.42 -11.14
CA VAL A 144 0.30 -14.88 -10.26
C VAL A 144 0.13 -14.21 -8.91
N ILE A 145 0.01 -15.05 -7.87
CA ILE A 145 0.05 -14.60 -6.48
C ILE A 145 1.53 -14.52 -6.07
N ALA A 146 2.07 -13.31 -6.04
CA ALA A 146 3.49 -13.08 -5.78
C ALA A 146 3.84 -13.05 -4.29
N TYR A 147 2.89 -12.70 -3.40
CA TYR A 147 3.10 -12.63 -1.96
C TYR A 147 1.80 -12.68 -1.17
N SER A 148 1.90 -12.93 0.12
CA SER A 148 0.82 -12.74 1.08
C SER A 148 1.18 -11.66 2.10
N VAL A 149 0.15 -11.09 2.73
CA VAL A 149 0.28 -10.11 3.81
C VAL A 149 -0.35 -10.72 5.07
N ASN A 150 0.46 -11.02 6.06
CA ASN A 150 0.00 -11.63 7.30
C ASN A 150 0.01 -10.62 8.45
N PRO A 151 -1.02 -10.58 9.30
CA PRO A 151 -0.99 -9.80 10.53
C PRO A 151 0.19 -10.20 11.40
N ARG A 152 0.85 -9.21 11.98
CA ARG A 152 1.94 -9.38 12.93
C ARG A 152 1.51 -8.83 14.28
N SER A 153 1.54 -9.66 15.32
CA SER A 153 1.28 -9.22 16.69
C SER A 153 2.55 -8.60 17.27
N ILE A 154 2.47 -7.32 17.63
CA ILE A 154 3.56 -6.57 18.24
C ILE A 154 3.01 -5.92 19.48
N LYS A 155 3.66 -6.15 20.62
CA LYS A 155 3.27 -5.48 21.86
C LYS A 155 3.72 -4.01 21.82
N ILE A 156 2.78 -3.10 21.82
CA ILE A 156 3.00 -1.66 22.01
C ILE A 156 2.83 -1.37 23.50
N GLN A 157 3.88 -0.90 24.16
CA GLN A 157 3.86 -0.56 25.59
C GLN A 157 3.38 0.86 25.82
N GLU A 158 3.54 1.71 24.82
CA GLU A 158 3.18 3.11 24.87
C GLU A 158 1.68 3.32 24.75
N GLU A 159 1.17 4.30 25.47
CA GLU A 159 -0.16 4.82 25.27
C GLU A 159 -0.23 5.62 23.96
N ILE A 160 -0.97 5.14 22.98
CA ILE A 160 -1.07 5.77 21.67
C ILE A 160 -2.25 6.73 21.61
N HIS A 161 -1.98 7.98 21.20
CA HIS A 161 -2.98 9.04 21.06
C HIS A 161 -3.45 9.24 19.61
N THR A 162 -2.57 9.01 18.65
CA THR A 162 -2.86 9.15 17.22
C THR A 162 -2.24 8.01 16.44
N ILE A 163 -3.00 7.46 15.50
CA ILE A 163 -2.50 6.49 14.51
C ILE A 163 -2.45 7.17 13.13
N ILE A 164 -1.32 7.07 12.46
CA ILE A 164 -1.15 7.41 11.05
C ILE A 164 -1.14 6.09 10.27
N ALA A 165 -2.27 5.80 9.62
CA ALA A 165 -2.58 4.50 9.04
C ALA A 165 -2.26 4.46 7.55
N THR A 166 -1.28 3.64 7.16
CA THR A 166 -0.76 3.57 5.79
C THR A 166 -1.38 2.45 4.94
N SER A 167 -2.18 1.58 5.54
CA SER A 167 -2.99 0.57 4.83
C SER A 167 -4.05 -0.02 5.74
N PRO A 168 -5.14 -0.62 5.18
CA PRO A 168 -6.19 -1.25 5.97
C PRO A 168 -5.67 -2.36 6.89
N MET A 169 -4.84 -3.26 6.37
CA MET A 169 -4.29 -4.40 7.13
C MET A 169 -3.39 -3.94 8.27
N ASN A 170 -2.51 -2.96 8.03
CA ASN A 170 -1.68 -2.39 9.09
C ASN A 170 -2.52 -1.72 10.18
N LEU A 171 -3.58 -0.98 9.81
CA LEU A 171 -4.49 -0.36 10.77
C LEU A 171 -5.20 -1.41 11.64
N ILE A 172 -5.85 -2.40 11.01
CA ILE A 172 -6.58 -3.45 11.72
C ILE A 172 -5.66 -4.22 12.66
N SER A 173 -4.43 -4.53 12.23
CA SER A 173 -3.45 -5.22 13.05
C SER A 173 -2.93 -4.36 14.18
N ALA A 174 -2.66 -3.07 13.95
CA ALA A 174 -2.24 -2.13 14.97
C ALA A 174 -3.30 -1.94 16.07
N LEU A 175 -4.58 -1.84 15.70
CA LEU A 175 -5.69 -1.71 16.65
C LEU A 175 -5.83 -2.90 17.60
N LYS A 176 -5.44 -4.10 17.17
CA LYS A 176 -5.39 -5.29 18.04
C LYS A 176 -4.22 -5.25 19.04
N CYS A 177 -3.21 -4.43 18.77
CA CYS A 177 -1.98 -4.33 19.56
C CYS A 177 -1.94 -3.10 20.48
N CYS A 178 -2.87 -2.15 20.28
CA CYS A 178 -2.96 -0.90 21.05
C CYS A 178 -4.21 -0.86 21.94
N ASN A 179 -4.14 -0.09 23.02
CA ASN A 179 -5.35 0.23 23.78
C ASN A 179 -6.17 1.28 23.00
N VAL A 180 -7.26 0.84 22.37
CA VAL A 180 -8.10 1.69 21.51
C VAL A 180 -8.73 2.87 22.25
N LYS A 181 -9.02 2.74 23.56
CA LYS A 181 -9.65 3.80 24.39
C LYS A 181 -8.84 5.09 24.44
N ASN A 182 -7.53 5.01 24.28
CA ASN A 182 -6.62 6.16 24.33
C ASN A 182 -6.41 6.82 22.97
N ILE A 183 -6.82 6.17 21.89
CA ILE A 183 -6.71 6.70 20.54
C ILE A 183 -7.78 7.76 20.35
N LYS A 184 -7.36 8.99 20.03
CA LYS A 184 -8.27 10.12 19.78
C LYS A 184 -8.39 10.44 18.30
N ARG A 185 -7.41 9.96 17.48
CA ARG A 185 -7.35 10.29 16.05
C ARG A 185 -6.70 9.21 15.23
N ILE A 186 -7.26 9.02 14.03
CA ILE A 186 -6.67 8.16 13.00
C ILE A 186 -6.57 8.97 11.70
N ILE A 187 -5.35 9.12 11.17
CA ILE A 187 -5.11 9.71 9.85
C ILE A 187 -4.94 8.57 8.84
N CYS A 188 -5.80 8.51 7.86
CA CYS A 188 -5.83 7.44 6.85
C CYS A 188 -5.21 7.90 5.54
N ILE A 189 -4.35 7.08 4.93
CA ILE A 189 -3.68 7.39 3.65
C ILE A 189 -4.65 7.52 2.48
N GLY A 190 -5.81 6.90 2.54
CA GLY A 190 -6.78 6.92 1.45
C GLY A 190 -8.07 6.17 1.76
N PRO A 191 -9.00 6.09 0.79
CA PRO A 191 -10.38 5.63 1.00
C PRO A 191 -10.51 4.23 1.59
N THR A 192 -9.70 3.28 1.14
CA THR A 192 -9.75 1.89 1.64
C THR A 192 -9.35 1.79 3.11
N THR A 193 -8.37 2.59 3.54
CA THR A 193 -7.94 2.66 4.94
C THR A 193 -8.96 3.42 5.79
N TYR A 194 -9.54 4.49 5.24
CA TYR A 194 -10.62 5.24 5.88
C TYR A 194 -11.84 4.34 6.14
N ASN A 195 -12.28 3.59 5.15
CA ASN A 195 -13.40 2.65 5.30
C ASN A 195 -13.11 1.55 6.35
N ALA A 196 -11.86 1.10 6.46
CA ALA A 196 -11.46 0.14 7.49
C ALA A 196 -11.50 0.73 8.90
N ALA A 197 -11.40 2.06 9.03
CA ALA A 197 -11.51 2.77 10.31
C ALA A 197 -12.96 3.17 10.65
N ALA A 198 -13.87 3.22 9.68
CA ALA A 198 -15.20 3.87 9.79
C ALA A 198 -16.09 3.38 10.95
N ASN A 199 -15.87 2.15 11.43
CA ASN A 199 -16.67 1.56 12.52
C ASN A 199 -16.03 1.76 13.92
N ILE A 200 -14.97 2.56 14.04
CA ILE A 200 -14.32 2.82 15.33
C ILE A 200 -15.05 4.01 15.98
N SER A 201 -15.73 3.76 17.10
CA SER A 201 -16.42 4.82 17.86
C SER A 201 -15.43 5.72 18.61
N ASP A 202 -15.85 6.95 18.86
CA ASP A 202 -15.16 7.94 19.70
C ASP A 202 -13.74 8.34 19.24
N VAL A 203 -13.46 8.20 17.94
CA VAL A 203 -12.17 8.54 17.31
C VAL A 203 -12.37 9.44 16.10
N ASP A 204 -11.65 10.54 16.01
CA ASP A 204 -11.61 11.39 14.83
C ASP A 204 -10.92 10.67 13.67
N ILE A 205 -11.66 10.30 12.63
CA ILE A 205 -11.11 9.63 11.44
C ILE A 205 -10.97 10.65 10.32
N ILE A 206 -9.75 10.82 9.83
CA ILE A 206 -9.40 11.83 8.84
C ILE A 206 -8.69 11.15 7.68
N MET A 207 -9.12 11.46 6.46
CA MET A 207 -8.47 11.00 5.25
C MET A 207 -7.50 12.07 4.75
N ALA A 208 -6.29 11.66 4.34
CA ALA A 208 -5.35 12.52 3.64
C ALA A 208 -5.87 12.88 2.24
N ASP A 209 -5.56 14.09 1.77
CA ASP A 209 -6.02 14.58 0.47
C ASP A 209 -5.34 13.84 -0.70
N LYS A 210 -4.10 13.36 -0.46
CA LYS A 210 -3.32 12.53 -1.40
C LYS A 210 -2.74 11.32 -0.67
N ALA A 211 -2.52 10.23 -1.40
CA ALA A 211 -1.99 8.98 -0.84
C ALA A 211 -0.44 9.01 -0.70
N ASN A 212 0.09 9.98 0.04
CA ASN A 212 1.52 10.13 0.35
C ASN A 212 1.74 10.61 1.79
N GLU A 213 3.00 10.58 2.27
CA GLU A 213 3.37 10.93 3.64
C GLU A 213 3.16 12.42 3.93
N GLU A 214 3.46 13.29 2.97
CA GLU A 214 3.32 14.74 3.08
C GLU A 214 1.88 15.11 3.40
N SER A 215 0.94 14.58 2.61
CA SER A 215 -0.48 14.87 2.80
C SER A 215 -1.04 14.29 4.12
N MET A 216 -0.54 13.13 4.56
CA MET A 216 -0.89 12.58 5.88
C MET A 216 -0.38 13.46 7.03
N LEU A 217 0.85 13.98 6.91
CA LEU A 217 1.42 14.92 7.88
C LEU A 217 0.62 16.24 7.93
N GLU A 218 0.29 16.79 6.76
CA GLU A 218 -0.55 18.00 6.66
C GLU A 218 -1.92 17.80 7.32
N ALA A 219 -2.56 16.65 7.07
CA ALA A 219 -3.83 16.30 7.71
C ALA A 219 -3.70 16.23 9.24
N TYR A 220 -2.61 15.66 9.75
CA TYR A 220 -2.32 15.66 11.20
C TYR A 220 -2.13 17.07 11.74
N ILE A 221 -1.30 17.91 11.12
CA ILE A 221 -1.01 19.27 11.57
C ILE A 221 -2.29 20.13 11.58
N ARG A 222 -3.06 20.09 10.49
CA ARG A 222 -4.33 20.82 10.32
C ARG A 222 -5.32 20.51 11.43
N THR A 223 -5.39 19.27 11.86
CA THR A 223 -6.36 18.80 12.84
C THR A 223 -5.84 18.85 14.28
N SER A 224 -4.54 19.02 14.49
CA SER A 224 -3.94 19.15 15.83
C SER A 224 -4.03 20.56 16.41
N LYS A 225 -4.42 21.55 15.59
CA LYS A 225 -4.62 22.95 15.99
C LYS A 225 -6.04 23.25 16.49
N ARG A 226 -6.93 22.28 16.37
CA ARG A 226 -8.29 22.30 16.93
C ARG A 226 -8.31 21.62 18.31
#